data_e008b832f34cd9baae79f11b204d63a7
#
_entry.id   e008b832f34cd9baae79f11b204d63a7
#
_cell.length_a   1.000
_cell.length_b   1.000
_cell.length_c   1.000
_cell.angle_alpha   90.00
_cell.angle_beta   90.00
_cell.angle_gamma   90.00
#
_symmetry.space_group_name_H-M   'P 1'
#
loop_
_entity.id
_entity.type
_entity.pdbx_description
1 polymer ?
#
loop_
_entity_poly.entity_id
_entity_poly.type
_entity_poly.pdbx_seq_one_letter_code
_entity_poly.pdbx_strand_id
1 'polypeptide(L)'
;VGIPARQVYTPRWAHTDDNHAWVEAWADGKWYFLGACEPESILNLGWFNESASRGMLMHTKVFGDYDGPEEVMSKTPLYTEINVISNYAPTANVKVVVVDEKGKPVKDAKVEFKLYNYAEFYTVARKTTDSNGVATLTAGKGDMIVWASKDGKVGIDKVSFGKTKELNLI
;
A
#
# COMPACT_ATOMS: atom_id res chain seq x y z
N VAL A 1 -5.21 25.37 14.08
CA VAL A 1 -3.99 26.15 14.10
C VAL A 1 -3.54 26.61 12.71
N GLY A 2 -4.21 26.18 11.63
CA GLY A 2 -3.95 26.66 10.27
C GLY A 2 -2.82 25.99 9.50
N ILE A 3 -2.19 24.95 10.05
CA ILE A 3 -1.22 24.12 9.35
C ILE A 3 -1.91 22.84 8.88
N PRO A 4 -1.94 22.55 7.56
CA PRO A 4 -2.45 21.29 7.08
C PRO A 4 -1.61 20.13 7.65
N ALA A 5 -2.29 19.16 8.25
CA ALA A 5 -1.64 17.99 8.83
C ALA A 5 -2.47 16.74 8.55
N ARG A 6 -1.79 15.59 8.47
CA ARG A 6 -2.43 14.29 8.25
C ARG A 6 -1.71 13.19 9.02
N GLN A 7 -2.45 12.15 9.42
CA GLN A 7 -1.87 10.97 10.02
C GLN A 7 -1.43 10.00 8.93
N VAL A 8 -0.20 9.55 9.01
CA VAL A 8 0.31 8.44 8.18
C VAL A 8 0.29 7.16 9.00
N TYR A 9 -0.01 6.05 8.35
CA TYR A 9 -0.08 4.74 8.97
C TYR A 9 0.57 3.68 8.08
N THR A 10 1.47 2.89 8.66
CA THR A 10 1.93 1.63 8.06
C THR A 10 1.21 0.48 8.74
N PRO A 11 0.43 -0.35 8.00
CA PRO A 11 -0.36 -1.41 8.61
C PRO A 11 0.49 -2.58 9.10
N ARG A 12 1.68 -2.75 8.53
CA ARG A 12 2.64 -3.79 8.87
C ARG A 12 4.03 -3.40 8.41
N TRP A 13 5.01 -3.45 9.28
CA TRP A 13 6.41 -3.32 8.91
C TRP A 13 6.87 -4.51 8.06
N ALA A 14 7.84 -4.31 7.17
CA ALA A 14 8.41 -5.39 6.39
C ALA A 14 9.19 -6.42 7.24
N HIS A 15 9.74 -6.00 8.38
CA HIS A 15 10.64 -6.79 9.21
C HIS A 15 10.02 -7.30 10.52
N THR A 16 8.81 -6.85 10.88
CA THR A 16 8.13 -7.24 12.13
C THR A 16 6.61 -7.23 11.95
N ASP A 17 5.91 -7.89 12.86
CA ASP A 17 4.45 -7.99 12.91
C ASP A 17 3.75 -6.75 13.49
N ASP A 18 4.50 -5.68 13.71
CA ASP A 18 4.00 -4.44 14.26
C ASP A 18 3.59 -3.43 13.18
N ASN A 19 2.79 -2.45 13.58
CA ASN A 19 2.35 -1.30 12.80
C ASN A 19 2.87 -0.01 13.44
N HIS A 20 2.71 1.11 12.76
CA HIS A 20 3.04 2.43 13.32
C HIS A 20 2.23 3.55 12.68
N ALA A 21 2.05 4.62 13.44
CA ALA A 21 1.40 5.84 12.96
C ALA A 21 2.21 7.07 13.40
N TRP A 22 2.25 8.07 12.51
CA TRP A 22 2.90 9.35 12.77
C TRP A 22 2.16 10.47 12.06
N VAL A 23 2.70 11.67 12.06
CA VAL A 23 2.07 12.86 11.47
C VAL A 23 2.92 13.39 10.31
N GLU A 24 2.27 13.84 9.25
CA GLU A 24 2.85 14.75 8.26
C GLU A 24 2.20 16.12 8.39
N ALA A 25 3.01 17.17 8.23
CA ALA A 25 2.58 18.57 8.16
C ALA A 25 3.02 19.19 6.84
N TRP A 26 2.15 19.98 6.22
CA TRP A 26 2.44 20.67 4.97
C TRP A 26 3.11 22.01 5.24
N ALA A 27 4.29 22.20 4.65
CA ALA A 27 5.03 23.48 4.67
C ALA A 27 5.86 23.61 3.39
N ASP A 28 6.01 24.82 2.90
CA ASP A 28 6.85 25.15 1.75
C ASP A 28 6.62 24.25 0.51
N GLY A 29 5.36 23.90 0.25
CA GLY A 29 4.97 23.14 -0.94
C GLY A 29 5.20 21.62 -0.86
N LYS A 30 5.49 21.05 0.33
CA LYS A 30 5.68 19.61 0.53
C LYS A 30 5.26 19.14 1.90
N TRP A 31 5.11 17.82 2.03
CA TRP A 31 4.86 17.14 3.29
C TRP A 31 6.16 16.83 4.02
N TYR A 32 6.19 17.13 5.31
CA TYR A 32 7.25 16.75 6.24
C TYR A 32 6.67 15.87 7.32
N PHE A 33 7.38 14.82 7.70
CA PHE A 33 6.91 13.97 8.79
C PHE A 33 7.58 14.31 10.13
N LEU A 34 6.89 13.94 11.20
CA LEU A 34 7.35 14.07 12.59
C LEU A 34 6.66 12.99 13.43
N GLY A 35 7.30 12.58 14.50
CA GLY A 35 6.68 11.71 15.51
C GLY A 35 5.52 12.42 16.21
N ALA A 36 4.41 11.71 16.40
CA ALA A 36 3.20 12.31 16.99
C ALA A 36 3.37 12.61 18.50
N CYS A 37 3.97 11.69 19.23
CA CYS A 37 4.17 11.77 20.70
C CYS A 37 5.62 12.02 21.08
N GLU A 38 6.54 11.78 20.20
CA GLU A 38 7.99 11.85 20.39
C GLU A 38 8.61 12.64 19.23
N PRO A 39 8.32 13.96 19.13
CA PRO A 39 8.87 14.77 18.06
C PRO A 39 10.37 14.96 18.24
N GLU A 40 11.11 14.76 17.17
CA GLU A 40 12.52 15.09 17.11
C GLU A 40 12.73 16.60 16.91
N SER A 41 13.96 17.05 17.08
CA SER A 41 14.32 18.48 16.98
C SER A 41 14.19 19.04 15.55
N ILE A 42 14.15 18.19 14.53
CA ILE A 42 14.04 18.56 13.12
C ILE A 42 12.98 17.70 12.42
N LEU A 43 12.38 18.27 11.38
CA LEU A 43 11.43 17.56 10.53
C LEU A 43 12.10 16.43 9.72
N ASN A 44 11.32 15.44 9.33
CA ASN A 44 11.78 14.24 8.62
C ASN A 44 12.77 13.39 9.43
N LEU A 45 12.72 13.50 10.74
CA LEU A 45 13.46 12.65 11.65
C LEU A 45 12.51 11.96 12.62
N GLY A 46 12.73 10.69 12.82
CA GLY A 46 12.04 9.83 13.79
C GLY A 46 12.81 8.54 13.99
N TRP A 47 12.65 7.87 15.11
CA TRP A 47 13.29 6.58 15.38
C TRP A 47 12.97 5.52 14.31
N PHE A 48 11.84 5.69 13.61
CA PHE A 48 11.34 4.78 12.57
C PHE A 48 11.91 5.05 11.16
N ASN A 49 12.82 5.99 10.97
CA ASN A 49 13.34 6.35 9.63
C ASN A 49 13.88 5.16 8.85
N GLU A 50 14.68 4.32 9.48
CA GLU A 50 15.24 3.15 8.81
C GLU A 50 14.16 2.14 8.43
N SER A 51 13.22 1.88 9.32
CA SER A 51 12.07 1.00 9.06
C SER A 51 11.16 1.56 7.96
N ALA A 52 10.92 2.87 7.96
CA ALA A 52 10.12 3.54 6.94
C ALA A 52 10.77 3.47 5.55
N SER A 53 12.08 3.64 5.45
CA SER A 53 12.83 3.55 4.19
C SER A 53 12.78 2.16 3.54
N ARG A 54 12.39 1.14 4.29
CA ARG A 54 12.21 -0.25 3.86
C ARG A 54 10.75 -0.69 3.92
N GLY A 55 9.84 0.23 4.17
CA GLY A 55 8.41 -0.04 4.24
C GLY A 55 7.84 -0.52 2.90
N MET A 56 6.76 -1.29 2.95
CA MET A 56 6.09 -1.82 1.76
C MET A 56 4.84 -1.03 1.41
N LEU A 57 4.13 -0.50 2.41
CA LEU A 57 2.96 0.34 2.24
C LEU A 57 2.84 1.34 3.40
N MET A 58 2.52 2.58 3.04
CA MET A 58 2.10 3.62 3.98
C MET A 58 0.93 4.38 3.36
N HIS A 59 -0.08 4.64 4.16
CA HIS A 59 -1.26 5.33 3.68
C HIS A 59 -1.71 6.42 4.65
N THR A 60 -2.51 7.34 4.13
CA THR A 60 -3.17 8.38 4.91
C THR A 60 -4.61 8.55 4.45
N LYS A 61 -5.43 9.16 5.28
CA LYS A 61 -6.83 9.49 4.97
C LYS A 61 -6.97 10.97 4.68
N VAL A 62 -7.60 11.29 3.57
CA VAL A 62 -8.04 12.63 3.21
C VAL A 62 -9.54 12.70 3.41
N PHE A 63 -10.00 13.64 4.24
CA PHE A 63 -11.42 13.85 4.48
C PHE A 63 -11.98 14.80 3.43
N GLY A 64 -12.99 14.35 2.70
CA GLY A 64 -13.56 15.03 1.55
C GLY A 64 -13.14 14.43 0.21
N ASP A 65 -13.37 15.17 -0.87
CA ASP A 65 -12.95 14.76 -2.21
C ASP A 65 -11.44 14.91 -2.37
N TYR A 66 -10.86 13.95 -3.09
CA TYR A 66 -9.44 13.90 -3.38
C TYR A 66 -9.21 13.82 -4.89
N ASP A 67 -8.41 14.75 -5.41
CA ASP A 67 -8.02 14.89 -6.83
C ASP A 67 -6.50 14.96 -7.03
N GLY A 68 -5.71 14.62 -5.99
CA GLY A 68 -4.26 14.63 -6.03
C GLY A 68 -3.65 13.45 -6.80
N PRO A 69 -2.33 13.44 -6.94
CA PRO A 69 -1.61 12.47 -7.78
C PRO A 69 -1.37 11.10 -7.11
N GLU A 70 -1.59 10.98 -5.80
CA GLU A 70 -1.31 9.74 -5.08
C GLU A 70 -2.32 8.65 -5.42
N GLU A 71 -1.86 7.40 -5.43
CA GLU A 71 -2.70 6.23 -5.68
C GLU A 71 -3.80 6.09 -4.64
N VAL A 72 -5.05 6.03 -5.09
CA VAL A 72 -6.20 5.77 -4.23
C VAL A 72 -6.23 4.29 -3.85
N MET A 73 -6.23 4.03 -2.54
CA MET A 73 -6.32 2.69 -1.95
C MET A 73 -7.77 2.29 -1.72
N SER A 74 -8.56 3.19 -1.17
CA SER A 74 -9.99 3.01 -0.95
C SER A 74 -10.72 4.34 -0.88
N LYS A 75 -12.02 4.34 -1.14
CA LYS A 75 -12.89 5.51 -1.03
C LYS A 75 -14.15 5.13 -0.26
N THR A 76 -14.50 5.98 0.70
CA THR A 76 -15.75 5.90 1.47
C THR A 76 -16.50 7.24 1.37
N PRO A 77 -17.74 7.34 1.82
CA PRO A 77 -18.42 8.64 1.89
C PRO A 77 -17.75 9.67 2.79
N LEU A 78 -16.88 9.24 3.72
CA LEU A 78 -16.25 10.10 4.72
C LEU A 78 -14.80 10.47 4.38
N TYR A 79 -14.08 9.60 3.67
CA TYR A 79 -12.66 9.80 3.36
C TYR A 79 -12.21 9.01 2.13
N THR A 80 -11.14 9.47 1.54
CA THR A 80 -10.33 8.74 0.58
C THR A 80 -9.02 8.33 1.25
N GLU A 81 -8.66 7.04 1.18
CA GLU A 81 -7.37 6.54 1.62
C GLU A 81 -6.40 6.53 0.44
N ILE A 82 -5.26 7.16 0.60
CA ILE A 82 -4.24 7.31 -0.44
C ILE A 82 -2.90 6.72 0.00
N ASN A 83 -2.15 6.23 -0.98
CA ASN A 83 -0.84 5.62 -0.79
C ASN A 83 0.26 6.69 -0.81
N VAL A 84 1.00 6.79 0.29
CA VAL A 84 2.08 7.79 0.45
C VAL A 84 3.46 7.14 0.63
N ILE A 85 3.60 5.85 0.33
CA ILE A 85 4.87 5.11 0.49
C ILE A 85 6.04 5.78 -0.23
N SER A 86 5.80 6.44 -1.36
CA SER A 86 6.83 7.13 -2.15
C SER A 86 7.50 8.29 -1.42
N ASN A 87 6.90 8.82 -0.33
CA ASN A 87 7.52 9.84 0.52
C ASN A 87 8.62 9.26 1.41
N TYR A 88 8.68 7.93 1.57
CA TYR A 88 9.51 7.25 2.57
C TYR A 88 10.51 6.26 1.99
N ALA A 89 10.12 5.54 0.94
CA ALA A 89 10.89 4.43 0.39
C ALA A 89 10.94 4.49 -1.15
N PRO A 90 11.96 3.88 -1.77
CA PRO A 90 11.94 3.62 -3.20
C PRO A 90 10.75 2.74 -3.57
N THR A 91 10.00 3.13 -4.61
CA THR A 91 8.76 2.45 -5.02
C THR A 91 8.81 1.99 -6.46
N ALA A 92 8.02 0.96 -6.76
CA ALA A 92 7.65 0.57 -8.12
C ALA A 92 6.23 0.00 -8.13
N ASN A 93 5.63 -0.04 -9.31
CA ASN A 93 4.35 -0.71 -9.51
C ASN A 93 4.55 -2.23 -9.51
N VAL A 94 3.79 -2.88 -8.65
CA VAL A 94 3.57 -4.33 -8.68
C VAL A 94 2.28 -4.57 -9.44
N LYS A 95 2.32 -5.42 -10.47
CA LYS A 95 1.18 -5.71 -11.33
C LYS A 95 0.79 -7.18 -11.22
N VAL A 96 -0.50 -7.44 -11.04
CA VAL A 96 -1.08 -8.79 -11.06
C VAL A 96 -2.08 -8.87 -12.20
N VAL A 97 -1.96 -9.90 -13.02
CA VAL A 97 -2.91 -10.25 -14.09
C VAL A 97 -3.60 -11.53 -13.68
N VAL A 98 -4.90 -11.46 -13.44
CA VAL A 98 -5.71 -12.63 -13.03
C VAL A 98 -6.41 -13.20 -14.26
N VAL A 99 -6.20 -14.50 -14.50
CA VAL A 99 -6.81 -15.23 -15.60
C VAL A 99 -7.53 -16.50 -15.10
N ASP A 100 -8.48 -16.99 -15.87
CA ASP A 100 -9.13 -18.27 -15.63
C ASP A 100 -8.29 -19.45 -16.19
N GLU A 101 -8.78 -20.67 -16.01
CA GLU A 101 -8.15 -21.91 -16.51
C GLU A 101 -7.90 -21.94 -18.02
N LYS A 102 -8.60 -21.08 -18.78
CA LYS A 102 -8.48 -20.94 -20.23
C LYS A 102 -7.58 -19.76 -20.64
N GLY A 103 -6.94 -19.10 -19.67
CA GLY A 103 -6.13 -17.91 -19.89
C GLY A 103 -6.94 -16.64 -20.19
N LYS A 104 -8.24 -16.62 -19.95
CA LYS A 104 -9.09 -15.45 -20.16
C LYS A 104 -9.01 -14.50 -18.96
N PRO A 105 -8.85 -13.18 -19.18
CA PRO A 105 -8.84 -12.20 -18.08
C PRO A 105 -10.08 -12.26 -17.19
N VAL A 106 -9.89 -12.20 -15.89
CA VAL A 106 -10.96 -12.21 -14.89
C VAL A 106 -11.15 -10.81 -14.32
N LYS A 107 -12.22 -10.15 -14.71
CA LYS A 107 -12.66 -8.87 -14.17
C LYS A 107 -13.26 -9.04 -12.76
N ASP A 108 -13.15 -8.01 -11.93
CA ASP A 108 -13.73 -7.94 -10.57
C ASP A 108 -13.26 -9.08 -9.64
N ALA A 109 -12.07 -9.63 -9.87
CA ALA A 109 -11.42 -10.52 -8.91
C ALA A 109 -10.83 -9.70 -7.76
N LYS A 110 -11.02 -10.16 -6.53
CA LYS A 110 -10.36 -9.57 -5.35
C LYS A 110 -8.90 -9.99 -5.36
N VAL A 111 -8.00 -9.03 -5.24
CA VAL A 111 -6.55 -9.26 -5.12
C VAL A 111 -6.07 -8.70 -3.79
N GLU A 112 -5.49 -9.56 -2.97
CA GLU A 112 -4.86 -9.20 -1.70
C GLU A 112 -3.35 -9.25 -1.86
N PHE A 113 -2.68 -8.15 -1.52
CA PHE A 113 -1.23 -8.06 -1.42
C PHE A 113 -0.85 -8.27 0.03
N LYS A 114 0.00 -9.28 0.27
CA LYS A 114 0.32 -9.74 1.62
C LYS A 114 1.82 -9.71 1.87
N LEU A 115 2.20 -9.28 3.07
CA LEU A 115 3.53 -9.50 3.61
C LEU A 115 3.58 -10.82 4.36
N TYR A 116 4.74 -11.47 4.33
CA TYR A 116 5.00 -12.65 5.13
C TYR A 116 6.13 -12.36 6.12
N ASN A 117 5.77 -12.25 7.37
CA ASN A 117 6.70 -12.22 8.49
C ASN A 117 5.98 -12.77 9.74
N TYR A 118 6.74 -13.19 10.75
CA TYR A 118 6.21 -13.77 11.97
C TYR A 118 5.18 -14.89 11.72
N ALA A 119 5.48 -15.74 10.73
CA ALA A 119 4.64 -16.87 10.31
C ALA A 119 3.20 -16.52 9.92
N GLU A 120 2.96 -15.27 9.47
CA GLU A 120 1.65 -14.77 9.07
C GLU A 120 1.69 -14.16 7.67
N PHE A 121 0.65 -14.43 6.87
CA PHE A 121 0.36 -13.72 5.62
C PHE A 121 -0.56 -12.54 5.88
N TYR A 122 0.00 -11.39 6.24
CA TYR A 122 -0.77 -10.20 6.57
C TYR A 122 -1.14 -9.39 5.31
N THR A 123 -2.44 -9.14 5.11
CA THR A 123 -2.91 -8.34 3.97
C THR A 123 -2.67 -6.85 4.23
N VAL A 124 -1.77 -6.23 3.48
CA VAL A 124 -1.49 -4.78 3.56
C VAL A 124 -2.33 -3.97 2.60
N ALA A 125 -2.73 -4.54 1.45
CA ALA A 125 -3.56 -3.86 0.46
C ALA A 125 -4.55 -4.80 -0.21
N ARG A 126 -5.69 -4.25 -0.61
CA ARG A 126 -6.73 -4.94 -1.39
C ARG A 126 -7.04 -4.12 -2.63
N LYS A 127 -7.08 -4.79 -3.77
CA LYS A 127 -7.46 -4.21 -5.06
C LYS A 127 -8.49 -5.13 -5.74
N THR A 128 -9.14 -4.58 -6.75
CA THR A 128 -10.06 -5.33 -7.60
C THR A 128 -9.55 -5.24 -9.04
N THR A 129 -9.58 -6.35 -9.77
CA THR A 129 -9.12 -6.37 -11.17
C THR A 129 -10.07 -5.61 -12.10
N ASP A 130 -9.50 -4.92 -13.06
CA ASP A 130 -10.22 -4.23 -14.12
C ASP A 130 -10.76 -5.21 -15.20
N SER A 131 -11.28 -4.66 -16.33
CA SER A 131 -11.79 -5.44 -17.46
C SER A 131 -10.73 -6.33 -18.14
N ASN A 132 -9.46 -6.03 -17.96
CA ASN A 132 -8.33 -6.79 -18.49
C ASN A 132 -7.75 -7.78 -17.48
N GLY A 133 -8.43 -7.98 -16.34
CA GLY A 133 -7.96 -8.84 -15.26
C GLY A 133 -6.80 -8.26 -14.46
N VAL A 134 -6.55 -6.94 -14.54
CA VAL A 134 -5.36 -6.30 -13.99
C VAL A 134 -5.66 -5.61 -12.66
N ALA A 135 -4.80 -5.85 -11.67
CA ALA A 135 -4.70 -5.07 -10.44
C ALA A 135 -3.26 -4.57 -10.25
N THR A 136 -3.10 -3.32 -9.82
CA THR A 136 -1.78 -2.72 -9.57
C THR A 136 -1.69 -2.14 -8.17
N LEU A 137 -0.48 -2.12 -7.62
CA LEU A 137 -0.15 -1.48 -6.36
C LEU A 137 1.22 -0.83 -6.47
N THR A 138 1.33 0.43 -6.07
CA THR A 138 2.62 1.05 -5.80
C THR A 138 3.13 0.57 -4.44
N ALA A 139 4.26 -0.11 -4.42
CA ALA A 139 4.81 -0.71 -3.20
C ALA A 139 6.29 -0.40 -3.02
N GLY A 140 6.78 -0.54 -1.79
CA GLY A 140 8.19 -0.46 -1.47
C GLY A 140 8.99 -1.64 -2.02
N LYS A 141 10.31 -1.57 -1.91
CA LYS A 141 11.25 -2.54 -2.46
C LYS A 141 11.24 -3.85 -1.67
N GLY A 142 10.56 -4.86 -2.20
CA GLY A 142 10.48 -6.18 -1.58
C GLY A 142 9.59 -7.14 -2.38
N ASP A 143 9.42 -8.33 -1.82
CA ASP A 143 8.52 -9.36 -2.34
C ASP A 143 7.21 -9.36 -1.56
N MET A 144 6.12 -9.68 -2.24
CA MET A 144 4.81 -9.90 -1.63
C MET A 144 4.22 -11.23 -2.09
N ILE A 145 3.39 -11.82 -1.26
CA ILE A 145 2.45 -12.85 -1.69
C ILE A 145 1.20 -12.15 -2.20
N VAL A 146 0.73 -12.53 -3.37
CA VAL A 146 -0.52 -12.09 -3.95
C VAL A 146 -1.52 -13.22 -3.94
N TRP A 147 -2.73 -12.93 -3.47
CA TRP A 147 -3.84 -13.86 -3.39
C TRP A 147 -5.01 -13.28 -4.16
N ALA A 148 -5.34 -13.89 -5.29
CA ALA A 148 -6.53 -13.53 -6.05
C ALA A 148 -7.67 -14.50 -5.77
N SER A 149 -8.90 -13.99 -5.72
CA SER A 149 -10.09 -14.82 -5.52
C SER A 149 -11.31 -14.28 -6.25
N LYS A 150 -12.11 -15.20 -6.81
CA LYS A 150 -13.43 -14.91 -7.40
C LYS A 150 -14.25 -16.19 -7.51
N ASP A 151 -15.54 -16.12 -7.15
CA ASP A 151 -16.53 -17.18 -7.32
C ASP A 151 -16.06 -18.55 -6.78
N GLY A 152 -15.39 -18.55 -5.61
CA GLY A 152 -14.89 -19.76 -4.95
C GLY A 152 -13.55 -20.28 -5.51
N LYS A 153 -13.03 -19.71 -6.59
CA LYS A 153 -11.71 -20.00 -7.15
C LYS A 153 -10.65 -19.10 -6.55
N VAL A 154 -9.42 -19.60 -6.44
CA VAL A 154 -8.29 -18.87 -5.87
C VAL A 154 -7.01 -19.06 -6.70
N GLY A 155 -6.13 -18.08 -6.64
CA GLY A 155 -4.78 -18.15 -7.19
C GLY A 155 -3.82 -17.47 -6.22
N ILE A 156 -2.66 -18.09 -5.99
CA ILE A 156 -1.67 -17.60 -5.02
C ILE A 156 -0.29 -17.70 -5.67
N ASP A 157 0.48 -16.63 -5.59
CA ASP A 157 1.89 -16.67 -5.99
C ASP A 157 2.67 -15.51 -5.34
N LYS A 158 3.98 -15.51 -5.55
CA LYS A 158 4.88 -14.41 -5.17
C LYS A 158 5.01 -13.41 -6.31
N VAL A 159 5.00 -12.13 -5.97
CA VAL A 159 5.36 -11.05 -6.89
C VAL A 159 6.49 -10.22 -6.30
N SER A 160 7.46 -9.85 -7.14
CA SER A 160 8.64 -9.08 -6.75
C SER A 160 8.49 -7.62 -7.18
N PHE A 161 9.28 -6.75 -6.54
CA PHE A 161 9.35 -5.32 -6.80
C PHE A 161 9.46 -5.00 -8.31
N GLY A 162 8.54 -4.17 -8.80
CA GLY A 162 8.49 -3.74 -10.20
C GLY A 162 8.18 -4.82 -11.23
N LYS A 163 7.69 -5.99 -10.79
CA LYS A 163 7.37 -7.12 -11.69
C LYS A 163 5.87 -7.28 -11.89
N THR A 164 5.54 -7.95 -12.99
CA THR A 164 4.19 -8.42 -13.29
C THR A 164 4.10 -9.90 -12.99
N LYS A 165 2.99 -10.30 -12.35
CA LYS A 165 2.68 -11.71 -12.09
C LYS A 165 1.33 -12.07 -12.69
N GLU A 166 1.28 -13.14 -13.46
CA GLU A 166 0.03 -13.77 -13.88
C GLU A 166 -0.39 -14.80 -12.83
N LEU A 167 -1.66 -14.77 -12.45
CA LEU A 167 -2.30 -15.71 -11.53
C LEU A 167 -3.44 -16.43 -12.20
N ASN A 168 -3.38 -17.75 -12.23
CA ASN A 168 -4.50 -18.59 -12.66
C ASN A 168 -5.43 -18.83 -11.47
N LEU A 169 -6.74 -18.60 -11.65
CA LEU A 169 -7.78 -19.01 -10.71
C LEU A 169 -8.17 -20.46 -11.00
N ILE A 170 -8.01 -21.31 -10.02
CA ILE A 170 -8.37 -22.74 -10.03
C ILE A 170 -9.33 -23.07 -8.90
#